data_f02417aee372e52924058c6150ce47b0
#
_entry.id   f02417aee372e52924058c6150ce47b0
#
_cell.length_a   1.000
_cell.length_b   1.000
_cell.length_c   1.000
_cell.angle_alpha   90.00
_cell.angle_beta   90.00
_cell.angle_gamma   90.00
#
_symmetry.space_group_name_H-M   'P 1'
#
loop_
_entity.id
_entity.type
_entity.pdbx_description
1 polymer ?
#
loop_
_entity_poly.entity_id
_entity_poly.type
_entity_poly.pdbx_seq_one_letter_code
_entity_poly.pdbx_strand_id
1 'polypeptide(L)'
;MGTALQFDTVATPYGTIANVHVLSRWPGGAPQDCRLLAEDTVPTPHGWLTPLYEAEDVRRSSGKSFCLYPNGMWRSLELQNQTTVSTPLGDMPAEWLAWHGNGALKRILLRKGKLSGYW
;
A
#
# COMPACT_ATOMS: atom_id res chain seq x y z
N MET A 1 7.44 -30.64 4.38
CA MET A 1 6.88 -30.00 3.20
C MET A 1 6.45 -28.59 3.53
N GLY A 2 6.92 -27.60 2.78
CA GLY A 2 6.54 -26.23 3.01
C GLY A 2 5.10 -25.97 2.58
N THR A 3 4.46 -25.01 3.25
CA THR A 3 3.15 -24.53 2.84
C THR A 3 3.33 -23.54 1.69
N ALA A 4 2.64 -23.75 0.60
CA ALA A 4 2.65 -22.80 -0.50
C ALA A 4 2.03 -21.48 -0.04
N LEU A 5 2.59 -20.35 -0.50
CA LEU A 5 1.97 -19.05 -0.27
C LEU A 5 0.60 -19.03 -0.93
N GLN A 6 -0.37 -18.52 -0.20
CA GLN A 6 -1.71 -18.36 -0.72
C GLN A 6 -1.77 -17.06 -1.53
N PHE A 7 -2.24 -17.17 -2.78
CA PHE A 7 -2.41 -16.03 -3.67
C PHE A 7 -3.88 -15.66 -3.67
N ASP A 8 -4.17 -14.49 -3.11
CA ASP A 8 -5.53 -13.98 -3.03
C ASP A 8 -5.74 -12.84 -4.01
N THR A 9 -7.00 -12.59 -4.33
CA THR A 9 -7.43 -11.39 -5.04
C THR A 9 -8.18 -10.53 -4.03
N VAL A 10 -7.78 -9.28 -3.92
CA VAL A 10 -8.36 -8.34 -2.96
C VAL A 10 -9.11 -7.25 -3.72
N ALA A 11 -10.36 -7.01 -3.33
CA ALA A 11 -11.20 -5.99 -3.94
C ALA A 11 -11.03 -4.67 -3.20
N THR A 12 -10.90 -3.58 -3.96
CA THR A 12 -10.92 -2.21 -3.45
C THR A 12 -11.94 -1.40 -4.25
N PRO A 13 -12.37 -0.23 -3.77
CA PRO A 13 -13.26 0.63 -4.55
C PRO A 13 -12.65 1.10 -5.88
N TYR A 14 -11.34 1.00 -6.04
CA TYR A 14 -10.63 1.44 -7.26
C TYR A 14 -10.33 0.29 -8.21
N GLY A 15 -10.51 -0.95 -7.78
CA GLY A 15 -10.26 -2.13 -8.58
C GLY A 15 -9.72 -3.28 -7.76
N THR A 16 -9.53 -4.44 -8.40
CA THR A 16 -9.05 -5.64 -7.74
C THR A 16 -7.53 -5.77 -7.87
N ILE A 17 -6.91 -6.38 -6.87
CA ILE A 17 -5.48 -6.63 -6.83
C ILE A 17 -5.25 -8.12 -6.71
N ALA A 18 -4.53 -8.70 -7.66
CA ALA A 18 -4.19 -10.12 -7.67
C ALA A 18 -2.83 -10.35 -7.00
N ASN A 19 -2.52 -11.61 -6.75
CA ASN A 19 -1.23 -12.06 -6.22
C ASN A 19 -0.89 -11.43 -4.87
N VAL A 20 -1.89 -11.39 -3.99
CA VAL A 20 -1.77 -10.78 -2.67
C VAL A 20 -1.73 -11.89 -1.62
N HIS A 21 -0.87 -11.73 -0.63
CA HIS A 21 -0.90 -12.51 0.60
C HIS A 21 -1.46 -11.63 1.71
N VAL A 22 -2.61 -12.01 2.26
CA VAL A 22 -3.25 -11.27 3.34
C VAL A 22 -2.57 -11.66 4.65
N LEU A 23 -1.88 -10.71 5.26
CA LEU A 23 -1.12 -10.94 6.50
C LEU A 23 -2.01 -10.87 7.74
N SER A 24 -3.01 -10.01 7.72
CA SER A 24 -3.94 -9.85 8.82
C SER A 24 -5.30 -9.40 8.31
N ARG A 25 -6.33 -9.62 9.14
CA ARG A 25 -7.71 -9.23 8.78
C ARG A 25 -8.32 -8.43 9.92
N TRP A 26 -9.22 -7.55 9.54
CA TRP A 26 -10.06 -6.85 10.50
C TRP A 26 -11.05 -7.82 11.14
N PRO A 27 -11.58 -7.51 12.34
CA PRO A 27 -12.75 -8.24 12.84
C PRO A 27 -13.85 -8.20 11.76
N GLY A 28 -14.40 -9.34 11.42
CA GLY A 28 -15.36 -9.47 10.32
C GLY A 28 -14.78 -10.02 9.05
N GLY A 29 -13.45 -10.12 8.93
CA GLY A 29 -12.79 -10.84 7.86
C GLY A 29 -12.21 -10.02 6.73
N ALA A 30 -12.44 -8.70 6.69
CA ALA A 30 -11.89 -7.86 5.62
C ALA A 30 -10.35 -7.81 5.71
N PRO A 31 -9.64 -7.82 4.55
CA PRO A 31 -8.19 -7.71 4.56
C PRO A 31 -7.72 -6.42 5.23
N GLN A 32 -6.68 -6.52 6.02
CA GLN A 32 -6.08 -5.39 6.71
C GLN A 32 -4.68 -5.11 6.18
N ASP A 33 -3.69 -5.89 6.62
CA ASP A 33 -2.32 -5.79 6.11
C ASP A 33 -2.10 -6.80 5.01
N CYS A 34 -1.52 -6.37 3.90
CA CYS A 34 -1.36 -7.19 2.71
C CYS A 34 0.05 -7.07 2.17
N ARG A 35 0.54 -8.15 1.59
CA ARG A 35 1.82 -8.21 0.91
C ARG A 35 1.61 -8.57 -0.55
N LEU A 36 2.21 -7.78 -1.44
CA LEU A 36 2.21 -8.07 -2.86
C LEU A 36 3.31 -9.09 -3.15
N LEU A 37 2.97 -10.15 -3.88
CA LEU A 37 3.88 -11.27 -4.11
C LEU A 37 4.61 -11.20 -5.46
N ALA A 38 4.21 -10.27 -6.32
CA ALA A 38 4.82 -10.07 -7.63
C ALA A 38 4.71 -8.61 -8.03
N GLU A 39 5.57 -8.20 -8.95
CA GLU A 39 5.52 -6.84 -9.48
C GLU A 39 4.16 -6.56 -10.12
N ASP A 40 3.53 -5.48 -9.72
CA ASP A 40 2.26 -5.05 -10.31
C ASP A 40 2.00 -3.59 -9.98
N THR A 41 1.22 -2.92 -10.82
CA THR A 41 0.67 -1.60 -10.53
C THR A 41 -0.78 -1.76 -10.09
N VAL A 42 -1.18 -0.99 -9.10
CA VAL A 42 -2.50 -1.10 -8.50
C VAL A 42 -3.24 0.23 -8.54
N PRO A 43 -4.57 0.22 -8.70
CA PRO A 43 -5.35 1.46 -8.73
C PRO A 43 -5.57 2.00 -7.33
N THR A 44 -5.18 3.26 -7.11
CA THR A 44 -5.28 3.93 -5.81
C THR A 44 -5.96 5.28 -5.97
N PRO A 45 -6.29 5.98 -4.86
CA PRO A 45 -6.79 7.36 -4.95
C PRO A 45 -5.84 8.33 -5.65
N HIS A 46 -4.56 7.97 -5.77
CA HIS A 46 -3.54 8.77 -6.45
C HIS A 46 -3.07 8.15 -7.75
N GLY A 47 -3.94 7.36 -8.40
CA GLY A 47 -3.66 6.73 -9.67
C GLY A 47 -2.99 5.38 -9.52
N TRP A 48 -2.37 4.92 -10.59
CA TRP A 48 -1.71 3.62 -10.63
C TRP A 48 -0.34 3.72 -9.98
N LEU A 49 -0.12 2.94 -8.93
CA LEU A 49 1.13 2.93 -8.17
C LEU A 49 1.65 1.51 -8.05
N THR A 50 2.96 1.37 -7.85
CA THR A 50 3.61 0.06 -7.68
C THR A 50 3.96 -0.14 -6.21
N PRO A 51 3.18 -0.97 -5.49
CA PRO A 51 3.52 -1.28 -4.10
C PRO A 51 4.80 -2.10 -4.00
N LEU A 52 5.39 -2.12 -2.82
CA LEU A 52 6.55 -2.93 -2.53
C LEU A 52 6.23 -4.40 -2.82
N TYR A 53 7.02 -5.03 -3.66
CA TYR A 53 6.91 -6.46 -3.96
C TYR A 53 8.21 -7.19 -3.67
N GLU A 54 9.32 -6.46 -3.62
CA GLU A 54 10.63 -7.03 -3.34
C GLU A 54 11.41 -6.07 -2.45
N ALA A 55 11.74 -6.50 -1.25
CA ALA A 55 12.50 -5.69 -0.30
C ALA A 55 13.99 -5.92 -0.54
N GLU A 56 14.67 -4.88 -1.01
CA GLU A 56 16.12 -4.91 -1.22
C GLU A 56 16.89 -4.78 0.10
N ASP A 57 16.26 -4.17 1.09
CA ASP A 57 16.86 -3.90 2.39
C ASP A 57 15.97 -4.49 3.47
N VAL A 58 16.55 -5.35 4.31
CA VAL A 58 15.82 -5.96 5.42
C VAL A 58 15.18 -4.93 6.35
N ARG A 59 15.73 -3.73 6.42
CA ARG A 59 15.17 -2.66 7.24
C ARG A 59 13.87 -2.08 6.68
N ARG A 60 13.56 -2.35 5.41
CA ARG A 60 12.27 -1.96 4.83
C ARG A 60 11.17 -2.93 5.17
N SER A 61 11.50 -4.09 5.66
CA SER A 61 10.51 -5.14 5.75
C SER A 61 9.72 -5.05 7.05
N SER A 62 8.65 -4.29 7.02
CA SER A 62 7.53 -4.54 7.91
C SER A 62 6.76 -5.79 7.47
N GLY A 63 7.15 -6.37 6.32
CA GLY A 63 6.49 -7.52 5.73
C GLY A 63 5.26 -7.17 4.92
N LYS A 64 4.79 -5.92 4.93
CA LYS A 64 3.57 -5.54 4.23
C LYS A 64 3.84 -4.54 3.13
N SER A 65 3.05 -4.62 2.05
CA SER A 65 3.10 -3.71 0.93
C SER A 65 2.04 -2.63 1.05
N PHE A 66 0.88 -2.96 1.59
CA PHE A 66 -0.21 -2.01 1.75
C PHE A 66 -1.16 -2.44 2.85
N CYS A 67 -2.01 -1.51 3.26
CA CYS A 67 -3.01 -1.73 4.29
C CYS A 67 -4.33 -1.12 3.83
N LEU A 68 -5.44 -1.79 4.14
CA LEU A 68 -6.78 -1.33 3.80
C LEU A 68 -7.58 -1.06 5.07
N TYR A 69 -8.58 -0.17 4.95
CA TYR A 69 -9.57 0.03 6.00
C TYR A 69 -10.60 -1.12 5.99
N PRO A 70 -11.40 -1.26 7.05
CA PRO A 70 -12.41 -2.34 7.09
C PRO A 70 -13.40 -2.35 5.93
N ASN A 71 -13.65 -1.20 5.32
CA ASN A 71 -14.55 -1.08 4.18
C ASN A 71 -13.86 -1.33 2.83
N GLY A 72 -12.57 -1.74 2.85
CA GLY A 72 -11.80 -1.99 1.63
C GLY A 72 -11.09 -0.77 1.05
N MET A 73 -11.30 0.42 1.62
CA MET A 73 -10.62 1.62 1.15
C MET A 73 -9.13 1.58 1.49
N TRP A 74 -8.30 2.22 0.66
CA TRP A 74 -6.87 2.33 0.88
C TRP A 74 -6.56 3.09 2.17
N ARG A 75 -5.70 2.51 3.01
CA ARG A 75 -5.24 3.15 4.24
C ARG A 75 -3.78 3.59 4.14
N SER A 76 -2.92 2.74 3.62
CA SER A 76 -1.51 3.07 3.41
C SER A 76 -0.90 2.18 2.33
N LEU A 77 0.21 2.63 1.78
CA LEU A 77 0.93 1.90 0.75
C LEU A 77 2.41 2.27 0.80
N GLU A 78 3.27 1.26 0.83
CA GLU A 78 4.70 1.44 0.65
C GLU A 78 5.02 1.25 -0.83
N LEU A 79 5.72 2.21 -1.43
CA LEU A 79 6.08 2.15 -2.83
C LEU A 79 7.37 1.35 -3.01
N GLN A 80 7.46 0.59 -4.10
CA GLN A 80 8.68 -0.13 -4.45
C GLN A 80 9.81 0.86 -4.71
N ASN A 81 9.51 1.92 -5.46
CA ASN A 81 10.46 2.98 -5.79
C ASN A 81 9.85 4.34 -5.47
N GLN A 82 10.70 5.33 -5.25
CA GLN A 82 10.26 6.69 -5.08
C GLN A 82 9.43 7.12 -6.29
N THR A 83 8.26 7.66 -6.05
CA THR A 83 7.30 8.01 -7.09
C THR A 83 6.76 9.41 -6.82
N THR A 84 6.68 10.23 -7.86
CA THR A 84 6.10 11.56 -7.73
C THR A 84 4.58 11.45 -7.67
N VAL A 85 3.98 12.05 -6.65
CA VAL A 85 2.53 12.07 -6.46
C VAL A 85 2.05 13.50 -6.28
N SER A 86 0.80 13.75 -6.69
CA SER A 86 0.18 15.05 -6.52
C SER A 86 -0.32 15.21 -5.09
N THR A 87 0.04 16.33 -4.46
CA THR A 87 -0.38 16.65 -3.10
C THR A 87 -0.99 18.04 -3.05
N PRO A 88 -1.65 18.42 -1.95
CA PRO A 88 -2.14 19.80 -1.77
C PRO A 88 -1.04 20.86 -1.84
N LEU A 89 0.22 20.47 -1.66
CA LEU A 89 1.37 21.37 -1.74
C LEU A 89 2.08 21.30 -3.09
N GLY A 90 1.50 20.58 -4.07
CA GLY A 90 2.11 20.35 -5.38
C GLY A 90 2.66 18.94 -5.50
N ASP A 91 3.37 18.65 -6.59
CA ASP A 91 3.94 17.32 -6.82
C ASP A 91 5.11 17.09 -5.88
N MET A 92 5.12 15.94 -5.22
CA MET A 92 6.17 15.57 -4.26
C MET A 92 6.61 14.13 -4.49
N PRO A 93 7.92 13.83 -4.34
CA PRO A 93 8.38 12.45 -4.39
C PRO A 93 7.96 11.73 -3.11
N ALA A 94 7.49 10.50 -3.26
CA ALA A 94 7.01 9.70 -2.14
C ALA A 94 7.61 8.31 -2.14
N GLU A 95 7.85 7.77 -0.95
CA GLU A 95 8.18 6.36 -0.77
C GLU A 95 7.08 5.65 0.00
N TRP A 96 6.19 6.38 0.63
CA TRP A 96 5.07 5.84 1.39
C TRP A 96 3.94 6.86 1.44
N LEU A 97 2.70 6.37 1.37
CA LEU A 97 1.50 7.20 1.44
C LEU A 97 0.50 6.61 2.42
N ALA A 98 -0.30 7.49 3.01
CA ALA A 98 -1.49 7.10 3.75
C ALA A 98 -2.66 7.99 3.36
N TRP A 99 -3.87 7.44 3.47
CA TRP A 99 -5.10 8.12 3.12
C TRP A 99 -6.09 8.07 4.28
N HIS A 100 -6.96 9.08 4.33
CA HIS A 100 -8.14 9.03 5.16
C HIS A 100 -9.16 8.05 4.56
N GLY A 101 -10.14 7.64 5.34
CA GLY A 101 -11.14 6.68 4.90
C GLY A 101 -11.96 7.11 3.68
N ASN A 102 -11.99 8.40 3.37
CA ASN A 102 -12.69 8.92 2.19
C ASN A 102 -11.80 9.02 0.95
N GLY A 103 -10.55 8.57 1.02
CA GLY A 103 -9.62 8.63 -0.11
C GLY A 103 -8.77 9.90 -0.19
N ALA A 104 -9.00 10.87 0.69
CA ALA A 104 -8.16 12.07 0.73
C ALA A 104 -6.77 11.73 1.28
N LEU A 105 -5.75 12.35 0.73
CA LEU A 105 -4.39 12.13 1.18
C LEU A 105 -4.23 12.58 2.63
N LYS A 106 -3.62 11.72 3.45
CA LYS A 106 -3.42 11.99 4.86
C LYS A 106 -1.96 12.31 5.17
N ARG A 107 -1.05 11.53 4.59
CA ARG A 107 0.36 11.63 4.96
C ARG A 107 1.23 11.09 3.84
N ILE A 108 2.41 11.67 3.72
CA ILE A 108 3.41 11.23 2.74
C ILE A 108 4.79 11.22 3.40
N LEU A 109 5.62 10.25 3.05
CA LEU A 109 7.02 10.21 3.44
C LEU A 109 7.88 10.31 2.19
N LEU A 110 8.84 11.24 2.19
CA LEU A 110 9.81 11.39 1.10
C LEU A 110 10.84 10.28 1.11
N ARG A 111 11.32 9.97 2.29
CA ARG A 111 12.29 8.93 2.52
C ARG A 111 11.90 8.16 3.76
N LYS A 112 12.43 6.96 3.87
CA LYS A 112 12.18 6.13 5.04
C LYS A 112 12.48 6.92 6.32
N GLY A 113 11.50 7.04 7.18
CA GLY A 113 11.61 7.70 8.47
C GLY A 113 11.52 9.21 8.45
N LYS A 114 11.42 9.84 7.28
CA LYS A 114 11.28 11.29 7.19
C LYS A 114 9.88 11.68 6.73
N LEU A 115 9.23 12.48 7.54
CA LEU A 115 7.90 13.00 7.23
C LEU A 115 7.99 14.14 6.24
N SER A 116 7.17 14.09 5.20
CA SER A 116 7.09 15.14 4.18
C SER A 116 5.85 16.01 4.32
N GLY A 117 4.77 15.48 4.83
CA GLY A 117 3.56 16.24 5.02
C GLY A 117 2.43 15.45 5.65
N TYR A 118 1.54 16.20 6.27
CA TYR A 118 0.28 15.71 6.81
C TYR A 118 -0.85 16.54 6.26
N TRP A 119 -1.98 15.92 6.01
CA TRP A 119 -3.20 16.59 5.56
C TRP A 119 -4.47 16.09 6.25
#